data_da6822adf53ee3b03dab78fb5a398d4a
#
_entry.id   da6822adf53ee3b03dab78fb5a398d4a
#
_cell.length_a   1.000
_cell.length_b   1.000
_cell.length_c   1.000
_cell.angle_alpha   90.00
_cell.angle_beta   90.00
_cell.angle_gamma   90.00
#
_symmetry.space_group_name_H-M   'P 1'
#
loop_
_entity.id
_entity.type
_entity.pdbx_description
1 polymer ?
#
loop_
_entity_poly.entity_id
_entity_poly.type
_entity_poly.pdbx_seq_one_letter_code
_entity_poly.pdbx_strand_id
1 'polypeptide(L)'
;MKAIEIYRTIYKVFVHHSFEKPEIFHTLFFGKYSYKLEKIIKKYYEIFPDDITGQTDITKSVLVEGNIHNRDLPVMKQMIKEGSILEEEAPYIMEAIVRVHQSYLENILQQREQISLEEHKIKFFKIFDFLLKRNKK
;
A
#
# COMPACT_ATOMS: atom_id res chain seq x y z
N MET A 1 -2.50 -17.99 -5.79
CA MET A 1 -1.59 -16.83 -5.88
C MET A 1 -0.90 -16.64 -4.55
N LYS A 2 0.40 -16.47 -4.57
CA LYS A 2 1.18 -16.24 -3.35
C LYS A 2 0.89 -14.86 -2.77
N ALA A 3 0.99 -14.74 -1.45
CA ALA A 3 0.73 -13.48 -0.76
C ALA A 3 1.63 -12.33 -1.25
N ILE A 4 2.88 -12.61 -1.59
CA ILE A 4 3.79 -11.59 -2.12
C ILE A 4 3.30 -11.02 -3.46
N GLU A 5 2.69 -11.84 -4.29
CA GLU A 5 2.11 -11.40 -5.57
C GLU A 5 0.85 -10.57 -5.34
N ILE A 6 0.03 -10.98 -4.36
CA ILE A 6 -1.16 -10.21 -3.95
C ILE A 6 -0.74 -8.83 -3.45
N TYR A 7 0.26 -8.77 -2.59
CA TYR A 7 0.78 -7.53 -2.04
C TYR A 7 1.27 -6.58 -3.14
N ARG A 8 2.04 -7.13 -4.08
CA ARG A 8 2.53 -6.33 -5.21
C ARG A 8 1.38 -5.82 -6.08
N THR A 9 0.38 -6.64 -6.33
CA THR A 9 -0.80 -6.23 -7.11
C THR A 9 -1.57 -5.13 -6.40
N ILE A 10 -1.77 -5.24 -5.08
CA ILE A 10 -2.43 -4.21 -4.28
C ILE A 10 -1.69 -2.88 -4.40
N TYR A 11 -0.36 -2.91 -4.24
CA TYR A 11 0.44 -1.68 -4.37
C TYR A 11 0.46 -1.14 -5.79
N LYS A 12 0.40 -2.00 -6.80
CA LYS A 12 0.33 -1.55 -8.20
C LYS A 12 -0.92 -0.71 -8.44
N VAL A 13 -2.07 -1.16 -7.95
CA VAL A 13 -3.32 -0.42 -8.03
C VAL A 13 -3.26 0.86 -7.19
N PHE A 14 -2.78 0.74 -5.95
CA PHE A 14 -2.68 1.86 -5.03
C PHE A 14 -1.76 2.97 -5.56
N VAL A 15 -0.59 2.60 -6.06
CA VAL A 15 0.37 3.55 -6.63
C VAL A 15 -0.20 4.22 -7.88
N HIS A 16 -0.87 3.45 -8.74
CA HIS A 16 -1.50 4.02 -9.93
C HIS A 16 -2.44 5.16 -9.57
N HIS A 17 -3.36 4.92 -8.64
CA HIS A 17 -4.33 5.94 -8.24
C HIS A 17 -3.71 7.07 -7.43
N SER A 18 -2.85 6.73 -6.47
CA SER A 18 -2.28 7.73 -5.57
C SER A 18 -1.33 8.70 -6.27
N PHE A 19 -0.55 8.20 -7.23
CA PHE A 19 0.39 9.07 -7.97
C PHE A 19 -0.34 9.98 -8.95
N GLU A 20 -1.50 9.59 -9.43
CA GLU A 20 -2.33 10.44 -10.30
C GLU A 20 -3.12 11.48 -9.52
N LYS A 21 -3.46 11.19 -8.26
CA LYS A 21 -4.21 12.11 -7.40
C LYS A 21 -3.52 12.23 -6.03
N PRO A 22 -2.28 12.74 -6.04
CA PRO A 22 -1.45 12.70 -4.83
C PRO A 22 -2.00 13.54 -3.69
N GLU A 23 -2.67 14.67 -3.98
CA GLU A 23 -3.24 15.53 -2.94
C GLU A 23 -4.30 14.79 -2.12
N ILE A 24 -5.19 14.09 -2.81
CA ILE A 24 -6.27 13.35 -2.15
C ILE A 24 -5.70 12.23 -1.31
N PHE A 25 -4.83 11.42 -1.89
CA PHE A 25 -4.27 10.26 -1.19
C PHE A 25 -3.34 10.65 -0.05
N HIS A 26 -2.55 11.70 -0.22
CA HIS A 26 -1.70 12.21 0.86
C HIS A 26 -2.55 12.67 2.04
N THR A 27 -3.62 13.42 1.78
CA THR A 27 -4.54 13.89 2.82
C THR A 27 -5.23 12.73 3.54
N LEU A 28 -5.71 11.74 2.79
CA LEU A 28 -6.44 10.61 3.36
C LEU A 28 -5.55 9.70 4.21
N PHE A 29 -4.36 9.39 3.76
CA PHE A 29 -3.51 8.39 4.43
C PHE A 29 -2.45 8.99 5.35
N PHE A 30 -1.98 10.20 5.06
CA PHE A 30 -0.89 10.83 5.80
C PHE A 30 -1.27 12.20 6.36
N GLY A 31 -2.51 12.64 6.15
CA GLY A 31 -2.97 13.93 6.62
C GLY A 31 -3.40 13.90 8.09
N LYS A 32 -3.74 15.08 8.60
CA LYS A 32 -4.10 15.30 10.00
C LYS A 32 -5.28 14.43 10.47
N TYR A 33 -6.22 14.15 9.58
CA TYR A 33 -7.44 13.39 9.92
C TYR A 33 -7.45 11.98 9.38
N SER A 34 -6.29 11.44 9.04
CA SER A 34 -6.19 10.08 8.48
C SER A 34 -6.76 9.00 9.42
N TYR A 35 -6.76 9.24 10.73
CA TYR A 35 -7.33 8.30 11.70
C TYR A 35 -8.84 8.08 11.52
N LYS A 36 -9.53 8.97 10.81
CA LYS A 36 -10.98 8.83 10.54
C LYS A 36 -11.28 8.01 9.30
N LEU A 37 -10.25 7.71 8.50
CA LEU A 37 -10.43 7.07 7.19
C LEU A 37 -11.08 5.69 7.32
N GLU A 38 -10.70 4.92 8.34
CA GLU A 38 -11.26 3.58 8.55
C GLU A 38 -12.78 3.62 8.68
N LYS A 39 -13.31 4.58 9.45
CA LYS A 39 -14.76 4.74 9.63
C LYS A 39 -15.45 5.11 8.32
N ILE A 40 -14.81 5.97 7.53
CA ILE A 40 -15.35 6.41 6.24
C ILE A 40 -15.41 5.22 5.27
N ILE A 41 -14.34 4.43 5.21
CA ILE A 41 -14.28 3.25 4.33
C ILE A 41 -15.33 2.22 4.74
N LYS A 42 -15.46 1.94 6.03
CA LYS A 42 -16.45 0.98 6.53
C LYS A 42 -17.85 1.42 6.16
N LYS A 43 -18.17 2.70 6.33
CA LYS A 43 -19.48 3.24 5.99
C LYS A 43 -19.75 3.16 4.49
N TYR A 44 -18.73 3.42 3.67
CA TYR A 44 -18.86 3.27 2.22
C TYR A 44 -19.30 1.85 1.84
N TYR A 45 -18.65 0.83 2.40
CA TYR A 45 -18.97 -0.55 2.08
C TYR A 45 -20.28 -1.05 2.70
N GLU A 46 -20.80 -0.37 3.74
CA GLU A 46 -22.16 -0.63 4.24
C GLU A 46 -23.20 -0.19 3.21
N ILE A 47 -22.93 0.93 2.51
CA ILE A 47 -23.83 1.49 1.50
C ILE A 47 -23.70 0.75 0.16
N PHE A 48 -22.48 0.37 -0.20
CA PHE A 48 -22.14 -0.29 -1.46
C PHE A 48 -21.46 -1.65 -1.21
N PRO A 49 -22.20 -2.63 -0.67
CA PRO A 49 -21.58 -3.92 -0.30
C PRO A 49 -21.03 -4.69 -1.50
N ASP A 50 -21.57 -4.47 -2.70
CA ASP A 50 -21.11 -5.17 -3.90
C ASP A 50 -19.68 -4.81 -4.29
N ASP A 51 -19.19 -3.65 -3.85
CA ASP A 51 -17.83 -3.22 -4.17
C ASP A 51 -16.78 -4.07 -3.44
N ILE A 52 -17.16 -4.78 -2.39
CA ILE A 52 -16.25 -5.65 -1.63
C ILE A 52 -16.60 -7.13 -1.74
N THR A 53 -17.82 -7.45 -2.19
CA THR A 53 -18.30 -8.83 -2.34
C THR A 53 -17.45 -9.56 -3.39
N GLY A 54 -17.05 -10.80 -3.08
CA GLY A 54 -16.24 -11.61 -3.99
C GLY A 54 -14.74 -11.45 -3.81
N GLN A 55 -14.30 -10.55 -2.95
CA GLN A 55 -12.87 -10.41 -2.65
C GLN A 55 -12.43 -11.49 -1.66
N THR A 56 -11.14 -11.81 -1.67
CA THR A 56 -10.56 -12.72 -0.67
C THR A 56 -10.59 -12.04 0.70
N ASP A 57 -10.48 -12.83 1.78
CA ASP A 57 -10.45 -12.28 3.13
C ASP A 57 -9.28 -11.32 3.33
N ILE A 58 -8.12 -11.63 2.77
CA ILE A 58 -6.95 -10.76 2.82
C ILE A 58 -7.24 -9.44 2.11
N THR A 59 -7.78 -9.51 0.90
CA THR A 59 -8.10 -8.32 0.11
C THR A 59 -9.17 -7.47 0.80
N LYS A 60 -10.20 -8.11 1.38
CA LYS A 60 -11.22 -7.38 2.15
C LYS A 60 -10.61 -6.62 3.33
N SER A 61 -9.71 -7.27 4.07
CA SER A 61 -9.03 -6.64 5.20
C SER A 61 -8.26 -5.40 4.78
N VAL A 62 -7.55 -5.47 3.64
CA VAL A 62 -6.80 -4.35 3.09
C VAL A 62 -7.74 -3.22 2.67
N LEU A 63 -8.85 -3.55 2.00
CA LEU A 63 -9.79 -2.55 1.48
C LEU A 63 -10.49 -1.76 2.58
N VAL A 64 -10.78 -2.37 3.73
CA VAL A 64 -11.50 -1.70 4.81
C VAL A 64 -10.59 -0.99 5.82
N GLU A 65 -9.29 -1.28 5.78
CA GLU A 65 -8.34 -0.69 6.72
C GLU A 65 -7.91 0.71 6.26
N GLY A 66 -8.20 1.72 7.06
CA GLY A 66 -7.83 3.09 6.75
C GLY A 66 -6.44 3.50 7.23
N ASN A 67 -5.87 2.79 8.19
CA ASN A 67 -4.52 3.06 8.65
C ASN A 67 -3.53 2.37 7.72
N ILE A 68 -2.66 3.13 7.07
CA ILE A 68 -1.75 2.59 6.06
C ILE A 68 -0.79 1.53 6.64
N HIS A 69 -0.38 1.68 7.89
CA HIS A 69 0.49 0.69 8.55
C HIS A 69 -0.26 -0.61 8.84
N ASN A 70 -1.48 -0.51 9.34
CA ASN A 70 -2.30 -1.70 9.65
C ASN A 70 -2.87 -2.35 8.39
N ARG A 71 -3.01 -1.59 7.32
CA ARG A 71 -3.56 -2.07 6.05
C ARG A 71 -2.77 -3.25 5.50
N ASP A 72 -1.46 -3.23 5.67
CA ASP A 72 -0.57 -4.25 5.11
C ASP A 72 -0.42 -5.46 6.03
N LEU A 73 -0.87 -5.38 7.29
CA LEU A 73 -0.66 -6.46 8.27
C LEU A 73 -1.19 -7.83 7.84
N PRO A 74 -2.44 -7.95 7.33
CA PRO A 74 -2.96 -9.28 6.99
C PRO A 74 -2.14 -9.98 5.91
N VAL A 75 -1.74 -9.25 4.88
CA VAL A 75 -0.96 -9.82 3.79
C VAL A 75 0.48 -10.06 4.23
N MET A 76 1.02 -9.20 5.11
CA MET A 76 2.36 -9.38 5.67
C MET A 76 2.45 -10.67 6.49
N LYS A 77 1.45 -10.94 7.32
CA LYS A 77 1.37 -12.19 8.10
C LYS A 77 1.35 -13.40 7.18
N GLN A 78 0.63 -13.34 6.08
CA GLN A 78 0.56 -14.44 5.13
C GLN A 78 1.90 -14.62 4.40
N MET A 79 2.60 -13.54 4.06
CA MET A 79 3.93 -13.63 3.45
C MET A 79 4.94 -14.28 4.39
N ILE A 80 4.89 -13.99 5.68
CA ILE A 80 5.72 -14.63 6.69
C ILE A 80 5.43 -16.14 6.73
N LYS A 81 4.14 -16.49 6.78
CA LYS A 81 3.70 -17.87 6.81
C LYS A 81 4.15 -18.67 5.59
N GLU A 82 4.16 -18.04 4.42
CA GLU A 82 4.60 -18.66 3.17
C GLU A 82 6.13 -18.66 3.00
N GLY A 83 6.85 -18.03 3.92
CA GLY A 83 8.32 -17.96 3.86
C GLY A 83 8.88 -16.94 2.88
N SER A 84 8.04 -16.03 2.38
CA SER A 84 8.50 -14.99 1.45
C SER A 84 9.36 -13.93 2.11
N ILE A 85 9.10 -13.65 3.39
CA ILE A 85 9.88 -12.71 4.20
C ILE A 85 10.10 -13.29 5.59
N LEU A 86 11.12 -12.81 6.28
CA LEU A 86 11.40 -13.21 7.65
C LEU A 86 10.52 -12.42 8.62
N GLU A 87 10.03 -13.08 9.67
CA GLU A 87 9.16 -12.45 10.66
C GLU A 87 9.82 -11.23 11.31
N GLU A 88 11.10 -11.36 11.68
CA GLU A 88 11.84 -10.30 12.34
C GLU A 88 12.14 -9.10 11.43
N GLU A 89 12.09 -9.28 10.11
CA GLU A 89 12.32 -8.20 9.16
C GLU A 89 11.01 -7.53 8.68
N ALA A 90 9.88 -8.22 8.84
CA ALA A 90 8.60 -7.76 8.31
C ALA A 90 8.21 -6.34 8.77
N PRO A 91 8.32 -5.95 10.05
CA PRO A 91 7.96 -4.60 10.47
C PRO A 91 8.80 -3.52 9.77
N TYR A 92 10.07 -3.79 9.56
CA TYR A 92 10.98 -2.83 8.92
C TYR A 92 10.71 -2.71 7.43
N ILE A 93 10.42 -3.84 6.77
CA ILE A 93 10.05 -3.84 5.35
C ILE A 93 8.76 -3.05 5.15
N MET A 94 7.74 -3.32 5.97
CA MET A 94 6.46 -2.63 5.89
C MET A 94 6.62 -1.12 6.10
N GLU A 95 7.36 -0.73 7.13
CA GLU A 95 7.58 0.69 7.40
C GLU A 95 8.34 1.37 6.27
N ALA A 96 9.37 0.70 5.74
CA ALA A 96 10.15 1.25 4.64
C ALA A 96 9.28 1.50 3.40
N ILE A 97 8.43 0.54 3.05
CA ILE A 97 7.55 0.66 1.88
C ILE A 97 6.57 1.83 2.07
N VAL A 98 5.96 1.94 3.25
CA VAL A 98 5.02 3.03 3.54
C VAL A 98 5.71 4.39 3.45
N ARG A 99 6.89 4.52 4.04
CA ARG A 99 7.63 5.79 4.02
C ARG A 99 8.15 6.14 2.63
N VAL A 100 8.59 5.16 1.86
CA VAL A 100 9.00 5.39 0.48
C VAL A 100 7.81 5.87 -0.35
N HIS A 101 6.65 5.25 -0.20
CA HIS A 101 5.43 5.67 -0.88
C HIS A 101 5.08 7.12 -0.52
N GLN A 102 5.08 7.45 0.78
CA GLN A 102 4.81 8.80 1.24
C GLN A 102 5.79 9.80 0.65
N SER A 103 7.08 9.47 0.65
CA SER A 103 8.11 10.32 0.08
C SER A 103 7.89 10.61 -1.41
N TYR A 104 7.47 9.59 -2.17
CA TYR A 104 7.16 9.77 -3.58
C TYR A 104 5.94 10.67 -3.79
N LEU A 105 4.90 10.52 -2.97
CA LEU A 105 3.74 11.41 -3.04
C LEU A 105 4.16 12.86 -2.79
N GLU A 106 4.95 13.09 -1.76
CA GLU A 106 5.43 14.43 -1.43
C GLU A 106 6.31 15.02 -2.52
N ASN A 107 7.15 14.19 -3.12
CA ASN A 107 8.00 14.59 -4.23
C ASN A 107 7.16 15.02 -5.44
N ILE A 108 6.12 14.27 -5.77
CA ILE A 108 5.20 14.61 -6.86
C ILE A 108 4.47 15.92 -6.55
N LEU A 109 3.94 16.05 -5.32
CA LEU A 109 3.22 17.26 -4.89
C LEU A 109 4.09 18.51 -4.96
N GLN A 110 5.36 18.39 -4.58
CA GLN A 110 6.29 19.51 -4.54
C GLN A 110 7.04 19.71 -5.85
N GLN A 111 6.83 18.83 -6.82
CA GLN A 111 7.50 18.88 -8.13
C GLN A 111 9.02 18.98 -8.01
N ARG A 112 9.58 18.23 -7.04
CA ARG A 112 11.03 18.26 -6.79
C ARG A 112 11.84 17.65 -7.93
N GLU A 113 11.28 16.63 -8.60
CA GLU A 113 11.91 16.01 -9.75
C GLU A 113 11.02 16.23 -10.96
N GLN A 114 11.64 16.63 -12.08
CA GLN A 114 10.91 16.85 -13.33
C GLN A 114 10.91 15.58 -14.17
N ILE A 115 10.31 14.54 -13.62
CA ILE A 115 10.15 13.26 -14.32
C ILE A 115 8.67 12.93 -14.42
N SER A 116 8.32 12.04 -15.35
CA SER A 116 6.94 11.65 -15.56
C SER A 116 6.41 10.82 -14.38
N LEU A 117 5.08 10.76 -14.25
CA LEU A 117 4.46 9.87 -13.26
C LEU A 117 4.86 8.42 -13.49
N GLU A 118 4.99 8.01 -14.75
CA GLU A 118 5.41 6.65 -15.08
C GLU A 118 6.82 6.36 -14.56
N GLU A 119 7.73 7.31 -14.66
CA GLU A 119 9.07 7.15 -14.10
C GLU A 119 9.06 7.07 -12.58
N HIS A 120 8.20 7.84 -11.91
CA HIS A 120 8.02 7.73 -10.46
C HIS A 120 7.53 6.32 -10.08
N LYS A 121 6.58 5.76 -10.83
CA LYS A 121 6.09 4.41 -10.59
C LYS A 121 7.19 3.38 -10.77
N ILE A 122 7.98 3.50 -11.82
CA ILE A 122 9.10 2.59 -12.09
C ILE A 122 10.12 2.63 -10.96
N LYS A 123 10.52 3.81 -10.53
CA LYS A 123 11.46 3.98 -9.41
C LYS A 123 10.93 3.39 -8.13
N PHE A 124 9.66 3.67 -7.82
CA PHE A 124 9.02 3.11 -6.62
C PHE A 124 9.08 1.59 -6.63
N PHE A 125 8.70 0.95 -7.74
CA PHE A 125 8.68 -0.51 -7.80
C PHE A 125 10.06 -1.14 -7.83
N LYS A 126 11.08 -0.44 -8.29
CA LYS A 126 12.46 -0.92 -8.13
C LYS A 126 12.83 -1.04 -6.65
N ILE A 127 12.47 -0.04 -5.85
CA ILE A 127 12.72 -0.07 -4.40
C ILE A 127 11.84 -1.12 -3.73
N PHE A 128 10.55 -1.15 -4.08
CA PHE A 128 9.59 -2.12 -3.56
C PHE A 128 10.08 -3.55 -3.78
N ASP A 129 10.43 -3.87 -5.02
CA ASP A 129 10.91 -5.20 -5.38
C ASP A 129 12.24 -5.54 -4.69
N PHE A 130 13.13 -4.57 -4.57
CA PHE A 130 14.39 -4.74 -3.84
C PHE A 130 14.13 -5.12 -2.39
N LEU A 131 13.24 -4.39 -1.71
CA LEU A 131 12.93 -4.65 -0.30
C LEU A 131 12.33 -6.05 -0.10
N LEU A 132 11.47 -6.49 -1.01
CA LEU A 132 10.81 -7.79 -0.89
C LEU A 132 11.69 -8.94 -1.36
N LYS A 133 12.61 -8.72 -2.28
CA LYS A 133 13.46 -9.77 -2.84
C LYS A 133 14.77 -9.97 -2.08
N ARG A 134 15.16 -9.04 -1.23
CA ARG A 134 16.43 -9.13 -0.51
C ARG A 134 16.57 -10.40 0.34
N ASN A 135 15.46 -11.02 0.72
CA ASN A 135 15.44 -12.23 1.52
C ASN A 135 15.40 -13.51 0.67
N LYS A 136 15.35 -13.38 -0.64
CA LYS A 136 15.38 -14.51 -1.55
C LYS A 136 16.83 -14.80 -1.94
N LYS A 137 17.23 -15.99 -1.70
CA LYS A 137 18.52 -16.48 -2.18
C LYS A 137 18.31 -17.65 -3.11
#